data_5583e06895480011e8c3487e2c545627
#
_entry.id   5583e06895480011e8c3487e2c545627
#
_cell.length_a   1.000
_cell.length_b   1.000
_cell.length_c   1.000
_cell.angle_alpha   90.00
_cell.angle_beta   90.00
_cell.angle_gamma   90.00
#
_symmetry.space_group_name_H-M   'P 1'
#
loop_
_entity.id
_entity.type
_entity.pdbx_description
1 polymer ?
#
loop_
_entity_poly.entity_id
_entity_poly.type
_entity_poly.pdbx_seq_one_letter_code
_entity_poly.pdbx_strand_id
1 'polypeptide(L)'
;MKENEILREIMRDAKIGWWQADRNRRVFHISEGLRDLLGVASCDVTYEEFGKMITPAYREYALASIGVRGGAERLYPLQGPEGEIWCYWKLLREEVAEDGGMLLTGY
;
A
#
# COMPACT_ATOMS: atom_id res chain seq x y z
N MET A 1 -24.07 -5.49 -9.56
CA MET A 1 -23.27 -5.00 -9.90
C MET A 1 -22.89 -4.00 -9.49
N LYS A 2 -23.01 -3.46 -9.71
CA LYS A 2 -23.02 -2.12 -10.00
C LYS A 2 -22.30 -1.28 -8.99
N GLU A 3 -22.53 -1.44 -7.67
CA GLU A 3 -21.81 -0.67 -6.66
C GLU A 3 -20.30 -0.94 -6.69
N ASN A 4 -19.90 -2.20 -6.82
CA ASN A 4 -18.49 -2.55 -6.88
C ASN A 4 -17.82 -1.99 -8.13
N GLU A 5 -18.51 -2.03 -9.26
CA GLU A 5 -17.98 -1.49 -10.50
C GLU A 5 -17.85 0.03 -10.45
N ILE A 6 -18.87 0.69 -9.90
CA ILE A 6 -18.86 2.15 -9.74
C ILE A 6 -17.73 2.55 -8.80
N LEU A 7 -17.59 1.84 -7.68
CA LEU A 7 -16.54 2.14 -6.71
C LEU A 7 -15.15 1.97 -7.33
N ARG A 8 -14.94 0.92 -8.12
CA ARG A 8 -13.68 0.71 -8.82
C ARG A 8 -13.37 1.84 -9.79
N GLU A 9 -14.37 2.31 -10.52
CA GLU A 9 -14.18 3.43 -11.44
C GLU A 9 -13.82 4.71 -10.70
N ILE A 10 -14.50 4.99 -9.60
CA ILE A 10 -14.21 6.17 -8.78
C ILE A 10 -12.79 6.10 -8.23
N MET A 11 -12.40 4.96 -7.71
CA MET A 11 -11.06 4.78 -7.16
C MET A 11 -9.97 4.94 -8.23
N ARG A 12 -10.23 4.39 -9.42
CA ARG A 12 -9.29 4.52 -10.53
C ARG A 12 -9.15 5.96 -10.98
N ASP A 13 -10.26 6.66 -11.13
CA ASP A 13 -10.27 8.06 -11.55
C ASP A 13 -9.59 8.96 -10.52
N ALA A 14 -9.84 8.72 -9.24
CA ALA A 14 -9.24 9.47 -8.14
C ALA A 14 -7.82 9.00 -7.80
N LYS A 15 -7.33 7.95 -8.47
CA LYS A 15 -6.02 7.34 -8.21
C LYS A 15 -5.88 6.87 -6.77
N ILE A 16 -6.93 6.25 -6.27
CA ILE A 16 -6.96 5.67 -4.92
C ILE A 16 -6.79 4.16 -5.05
N GLY A 17 -5.89 3.61 -4.27
CA GLY A 17 -5.75 2.17 -4.14
C GLY A 17 -5.89 1.75 -2.68
N TRP A 18 -6.06 0.47 -2.46
CA TRP A 18 -6.03 -0.08 -1.11
C TRP A 18 -4.86 -1.05 -1.01
N TRP A 19 -4.46 -1.30 0.24
CA TRP A 19 -3.39 -2.25 0.53
C TRP A 19 -3.71 -2.98 1.83
N GLN A 20 -3.14 -4.17 1.95
CA GLN A 20 -3.20 -4.94 3.16
C GLN A 20 -1.80 -5.53 3.39
N ALA A 21 -1.24 -5.29 4.55
CA ALA A 21 0.08 -5.78 4.90
C ALA A 21 -0.04 -7.00 5.81
N ASP A 22 0.52 -8.12 5.37
CA ASP A 22 0.64 -9.33 6.17
C ASP A 22 2.03 -9.31 6.82
N ARG A 23 2.09 -8.91 8.08
CA ARG A 23 3.37 -8.74 8.78
C ARG A 23 4.10 -10.06 9.00
N ASN A 24 3.36 -11.15 9.09
CA ASN A 24 3.95 -12.46 9.32
C ASN A 24 4.68 -12.95 8.06
N ARG A 25 4.06 -12.79 6.92
CA ARG A 25 4.63 -13.19 5.62
C ARG A 25 5.48 -12.12 4.98
N ARG A 26 5.40 -10.90 5.49
CA ARG A 26 6.11 -9.73 4.98
C ARG A 26 5.77 -9.44 3.52
N VAL A 27 4.48 -9.41 3.26
CA VAL A 27 3.93 -9.18 1.92
C VAL A 27 2.80 -8.17 2.00
N PHE A 28 2.75 -7.27 1.02
CA PHE A 28 1.60 -6.40 0.81
C PHE A 28 0.72 -6.99 -0.28
N HIS A 29 -0.58 -7.03 -0.03
CA HIS A 29 -1.57 -7.29 -1.06
C HIS A 29 -2.16 -5.95 -1.45
N ILE A 30 -2.15 -5.63 -2.73
CA ILE A 30 -2.58 -4.32 -3.21
C ILE A 30 -3.68 -4.45 -4.25
N SER A 31 -4.47 -3.38 -4.41
CA SER A 31 -5.50 -3.35 -5.43
C SER A 31 -4.89 -3.31 -6.84
N GLU A 32 -5.66 -3.73 -7.83
CA GLU A 32 -5.22 -3.69 -9.23
C GLU A 32 -4.87 -2.27 -9.67
N GLY A 33 -5.65 -1.29 -9.23
CA GLY A 33 -5.39 0.11 -9.54
C GLY A 33 -4.06 0.57 -8.96
N LEU A 34 -3.75 0.16 -7.74
CA LEU A 34 -2.47 0.49 -7.13
C LEU A 34 -1.32 -0.24 -7.83
N ARG A 35 -1.52 -1.50 -8.19
CA ARG A 35 -0.55 -2.26 -8.96
C ARG A 35 -0.17 -1.54 -10.26
N ASP A 36 -1.19 -1.09 -10.98
CA ASP A 36 -0.98 -0.40 -12.25
C ASP A 36 -0.29 0.96 -12.05
N LEU A 37 -0.70 1.67 -11.01
CA LEU A 37 -0.12 2.97 -10.70
C LEU A 37 1.37 2.86 -10.34
N LEU A 38 1.73 1.82 -9.60
CA LEU A 38 3.11 1.58 -9.20
C LEU A 38 3.94 0.87 -10.27
N GLY A 39 3.28 0.30 -11.26
CA GLY A 39 3.97 -0.40 -12.35
C GLY A 39 4.59 -1.73 -11.96
N VAL A 40 4.05 -2.38 -10.92
CA VAL A 40 4.54 -3.69 -10.48
C VAL A 40 3.77 -4.82 -11.18
N ALA A 41 4.38 -5.98 -11.27
CA ALA A 41 3.84 -7.09 -12.04
C ALA A 41 2.73 -7.87 -11.32
N SER A 42 2.66 -7.76 -10.00
CA SER A 42 1.75 -8.56 -9.18
C SER A 42 1.06 -7.70 -8.13
N CYS A 43 -0.12 -8.15 -7.70
CA CYS A 43 -0.80 -7.55 -6.56
C CYS A 43 -0.20 -7.98 -5.23
N ASP A 44 0.75 -8.90 -5.23
CA ASP A 44 1.50 -9.31 -4.05
C ASP A 44 2.91 -8.74 -4.15
N VAL A 45 3.24 -7.81 -3.27
CA VAL A 45 4.53 -7.12 -3.27
C VAL A 45 5.21 -7.39 -1.93
N THR A 46 6.42 -7.92 -1.97
CA THR A 46 7.15 -8.18 -0.72
C THR A 46 7.59 -6.87 -0.08
N TYR A 47 7.83 -6.90 1.22
CA TYR A 47 8.34 -5.73 1.94
C TYR A 47 9.68 -5.27 1.33
N GLU A 48 10.51 -6.20 0.90
CA GLU A 48 11.79 -5.86 0.27
C GLU A 48 11.61 -5.13 -1.06
N GLU A 49 10.70 -5.65 -1.90
CA GLU A 49 10.39 -5.00 -3.18
C GLU A 49 9.83 -3.60 -2.97
N PHE A 50 8.91 -3.46 -2.02
CA PHE A 50 8.32 -2.16 -1.70
C PHE A 50 9.39 -1.19 -1.17
N GLY A 51 10.26 -1.67 -0.30
CA GLY A 51 11.34 -0.85 0.25
C GLY A 51 12.27 -0.28 -0.83
N LYS A 52 12.51 -1.05 -1.88
CA LYS A 52 13.33 -0.59 -3.01
C LYS A 52 12.65 0.47 -3.85
N MET A 53 11.32 0.52 -3.82
CA MET A 53 10.54 1.53 -4.55
C MET A 53 10.52 2.87 -3.85
N ILE A 54 10.75 2.89 -2.55
CA ILE A 54 10.75 4.14 -1.78
C ILE A 54 11.99 4.96 -2.15
N THR A 55 11.78 6.22 -2.47
CA THR A 55 12.90 7.15 -2.72
C THR A 55 13.86 7.12 -1.53
N PRO A 56 15.16 6.89 -1.75
CA PRO A 56 16.11 6.65 -0.66
C PRO A 56 16.11 7.67 0.48
N ALA A 57 15.92 8.94 0.17
CA ALA A 57 15.88 9.99 1.18
C ALA A 57 14.71 9.83 2.18
N TYR A 58 13.68 9.12 1.81
CA TYR A 58 12.48 8.92 2.63
C TYR A 58 12.33 7.50 3.16
N ARG A 59 13.29 6.64 2.84
CA ARG A 59 13.16 5.21 3.19
C ARG A 59 13.03 4.98 4.69
N GLU A 60 13.85 5.61 5.48
CA GLU A 60 13.82 5.47 6.92
C GLU A 60 12.48 5.97 7.50
N TYR A 61 12.02 7.12 7.03
CA TYR A 61 10.74 7.68 7.43
C TYR A 61 9.56 6.75 7.08
N ALA A 62 9.57 6.22 5.86
CA ALA A 62 8.51 5.34 5.39
C ALA A 62 8.49 4.02 6.17
N LEU A 63 9.66 3.43 6.41
CA LEU A 63 9.75 2.17 7.14
C LEU A 63 9.34 2.35 8.60
N ALA A 64 9.65 3.49 9.19
CA ALA A 64 9.24 3.78 10.57
C ALA A 64 7.73 3.88 10.71
N SER A 65 7.00 4.15 9.63
CA SER A 65 5.54 4.24 9.67
C SER A 65 4.85 2.87 9.65
N ILE A 66 5.55 1.84 9.22
CA ILE A 66 4.99 0.49 9.16
C ILE A 66 4.89 -0.04 10.59
N GLY A 67 3.68 -0.32 11.03
CA GLY A 67 3.44 -0.80 12.39
C GLY A 67 3.03 0.27 13.40
N VAL A 68 2.95 1.52 12.98
CA VAL A 68 2.39 2.58 13.84
C VAL A 68 0.88 2.37 13.93
N ARG A 69 0.36 2.41 15.13
CA ARG A 69 -1.06 2.15 15.40
C ARG A 69 -1.93 3.39 15.19
N GLY A 70 -3.21 3.09 14.93
CA GLY A 70 -4.26 4.09 15.11
C GLY A 70 -4.31 5.20 14.08
N GLY A 71 -4.53 4.87 12.83
CA GLY A 71 -4.79 5.87 11.80
C GLY A 71 -3.58 6.68 11.39
N ALA A 72 -2.41 6.10 11.49
CA ALA A 72 -1.19 6.74 11.05
C ALA A 72 -1.27 7.12 9.57
N GLU A 73 -0.87 8.34 9.28
CA GLU A 73 -0.83 8.88 7.93
C GLU A 73 0.60 9.22 7.56
N ARG A 74 0.96 8.95 6.31
CA ARG A 74 2.30 9.26 5.80
C ARG A 74 2.23 9.71 4.35
N LEU A 75 3.09 10.63 4.02
CA LEU A 75 3.25 11.11 2.65
C LEU A 75 4.71 10.97 2.27
N TYR A 76 5.00 10.17 1.25
CA TYR A 76 6.36 10.00 0.75
C TYR A 76 6.35 9.54 -0.69
N PRO A 77 7.45 9.77 -1.43
CA PRO A 77 7.50 9.39 -2.84
C PRO A 77 7.98 7.97 -3.06
N LEU A 78 7.44 7.35 -4.10
CA LEU A 78 7.91 6.06 -4.61
C LEU A 78 8.44 6.23 -6.02
N GLN A 79 9.35 5.35 -6.42
CA GLN A 79 9.85 5.29 -7.79
C GLN A 79 8.87 4.51 -8.63
N GLY A 80 8.12 5.19 -9.48
CA GLY A 80 7.17 4.57 -10.39
C GLY A 80 7.76 4.39 -11.80
N PRO A 81 6.98 3.82 -12.72
CA PRO A 81 7.47 3.54 -14.09
C PRO A 81 7.80 4.80 -14.89
N GLU A 82 7.18 5.91 -14.58
CA GLU A 82 7.41 7.18 -15.29
C GLU A 82 8.11 8.22 -14.42
N GLY A 83 8.68 7.80 -13.30
CA GLY A 83 9.37 8.68 -12.38
C GLY A 83 8.81 8.62 -10.97
N GLU A 84 9.12 9.65 -10.20
CA GLU A 84 8.73 9.72 -8.80
C GLU A 84 7.24 10.02 -8.64
N ILE A 85 6.57 9.25 -7.78
CA ILE A 85 5.15 9.41 -7.47
C ILE A 85 5.01 9.70 -5.98
N TRP A 86 4.43 10.83 -5.64
CA TRP A 86 4.12 11.15 -4.24
C TRP A 86 2.85 10.44 -3.81
N CYS A 87 2.95 9.62 -2.77
CA CYS A 87 1.86 8.78 -2.29
C CYS A 87 1.48 9.15 -0.87
N TYR A 88 0.17 9.25 -0.65
CA TYR A 88 -0.41 9.43 0.66
C TYR A 88 -0.92 8.08 1.15
N TRP A 89 -0.49 7.69 2.34
CA TRP A 89 -0.85 6.39 2.91
C TRP A 89 -1.58 6.59 4.22
N LYS A 90 -2.66 5.86 4.41
CA LYS A 90 -3.41 5.88 5.65
C LYS A 90 -3.73 4.47 6.11
N LEU A 91 -3.37 4.17 7.36
CA LEU A 91 -3.73 2.92 8.00
C LEU A 91 -5.16 3.03 8.53
N LEU A 92 -6.03 2.12 8.12
CA LEU A 92 -7.42 2.10 8.56
C LEU A 92 -7.63 1.22 9.79
N ARG A 93 -7.04 0.03 9.79
CA ARG A 93 -7.27 -0.92 10.89
C ARG A 93 -6.19 -1.97 10.98
N GLU A 94 -6.11 -2.60 12.14
CA GLU A 94 -5.24 -3.73 12.40
C GLU A 94 -6.10 -4.91 12.83
N GLU A 95 -5.75 -6.11 12.37
CA GLU A 95 -6.46 -7.34 12.72
C GLU A 95 -5.46 -8.45 12.98
N VAL A 96 -5.82 -9.38 13.86
CA VAL A 96 -5.01 -10.58 14.08
C VAL A 96 -5.46 -11.62 13.04
N ALA A 97 -4.52 -12.13 12.26
CA ALA A 97 -4.79 -13.16 11.25
C ALA A 97 -4.97 -14.53 11.90
N GLU A 98 -5.48 -15.48 11.13
CA GLU A 98 -5.70 -16.84 11.61
C GLU A 98 -4.42 -17.52 12.13
N ASP A 99 -3.29 -17.19 11.54
CA ASP A 99 -1.99 -17.73 11.94
C ASP A 99 -1.35 -16.99 13.11
N GLY A 100 -2.06 -16.05 13.71
CA GLY A 100 -1.55 -15.23 14.80
C GLY A 100 -0.75 -14.01 14.36
N GLY A 101 -0.53 -13.83 13.06
CA GLY A 101 0.14 -12.65 12.52
C GLY A 101 -0.76 -11.44 12.50
N MET A 102 -0.21 -10.28 12.18
CA MET A 102 -0.96 -9.03 12.09
C MET A 102 -1.28 -8.70 10.64
N LEU A 103 -2.53 -8.32 10.39
CA LEU A 103 -2.96 -7.78 9.12
C LEU A 103 -3.25 -6.29 9.29
N LEU A 104 -2.60 -5.48 8.48
CA LEU A 104 -2.80 -4.03 8.48
C LEU A 104 -3.49 -3.66 7.17
N THR A 105 -4.58 -2.92 7.27
CA THR A 105 -5.36 -2.52 6.10
C THR A 105 -5.38 -1.00 5.96
N GLY A 106 -5.20 -0.50 4.75
CA GLY A 106 -5.21 0.93 4.50
C GLY A 106 -5.46 1.28 3.05
N TYR A 107 -5.25 2.56 2.75
CA TYR A 107 -5.38 3.07 1.38
C TYR A 107 -4.41 4.20 1.12
#